data_f3938ae3695cb7bfaa063ba7f22c962d
#
_entry.id   f3938ae3695cb7bfaa063ba7f22c962d
#
_cell.length_a   1.000
_cell.length_b   1.000
_cell.length_c   1.000
_cell.angle_alpha   90.00
_cell.angle_beta   90.00
_cell.angle_gamma   90.00
#
_symmetry.space_group_name_H-M   'P 1'
#
loop_
_entity.id
_entity.type
_entity.pdbx_description
1 polymer ?
#
loop_
_entity_poly.entity_id
_entity_poly.type
_entity_poly.pdbx_seq_one_letter_code
_entity_poly.pdbx_strand_id
1 'polypeptide(L)'
;MKYLELEFLSKKSTRIALCERSFKHFVIYYFHESLRYPKLAEYHFEWFRAVDKGLNIYCEGHRESSKTTLLGIAYEARLICYKKARFICNLCYDAEKAKWLNFMLANMLGNNQRIIEDFGRLYAKKQRTLNDDDYMLKSGIGEFITTNGIKVKAFGMGQALRGEIHYHHEYGIVRPDFLLLDDLDNTKNTKNKTMIADDFVFLQQEVFGCMDANGTKVCLWNVVRQDGRNVRLKNEYKNNPRWICFSNFIYGEAGTESWTPLWSRYVNTEKEAEEVNNHIPNKDECVVSLQAKRAEEWSWFLQNWLWIPMSAGQTVIELKRCQKIKKADLPEKFDYIQIGGDPAFSTKNSSDSFGIVVTGHIIKEDIHYKYVLEAIKLQGEDKLQEHVEEVFEQLYHKYGVSLIKVENNNGGALFARALQKRHLAVEIVSATRDKLSRLKEYEGDFMREYIFFLEGMTEELINQLINFTGEDWNEDDLVDAMVWSFDGYKTMWIVL
;
A
#
# COMPACT_ATOMS: atom_id res chain seq x y z
N MET A 1 -31.49 -2.57 -10.71
CA MET A 1 -31.82 -3.82 -11.44
C MET A 1 -33.20 -3.65 -12.05
N LYS A 2 -33.35 -3.90 -13.37
CA LYS A 2 -34.64 -3.81 -14.02
C LYS A 2 -35.53 -4.95 -13.50
N TYR A 3 -36.82 -4.71 -13.31
CA TYR A 3 -37.80 -5.65 -12.76
C TYR A 3 -37.77 -7.04 -13.44
N LEU A 4 -37.49 -7.10 -14.74
CA LEU A 4 -37.33 -8.33 -15.53
C LEU A 4 -36.13 -9.21 -15.09
N GLU A 5 -35.02 -8.63 -14.63
CA GLU A 5 -33.86 -9.42 -14.15
C GLU A 5 -34.16 -10.15 -12.84
N LEU A 6 -35.02 -9.56 -11.97
CA LEU A 6 -35.44 -10.19 -10.70
C LEU A 6 -36.36 -11.39 -10.94
N GLU A 7 -37.24 -11.33 -11.92
CA GLU A 7 -38.17 -12.42 -12.25
C GLU A 7 -37.42 -13.65 -12.79
N PHE A 8 -36.39 -13.44 -13.63
CA PHE A 8 -35.53 -14.55 -14.12
C PHE A 8 -34.74 -15.23 -13.01
N LEU A 9 -34.32 -14.47 -11.99
CA LEU A 9 -33.55 -15.02 -10.85
C LEU A 9 -34.44 -15.76 -9.85
N SER A 10 -35.77 -15.61 -9.90
CA SER A 10 -36.70 -16.30 -8.97
C SER A 10 -36.81 -17.80 -9.25
N LYS A 11 -36.72 -18.24 -10.52
CA LYS A 11 -36.81 -19.66 -10.90
C LYS A 11 -35.42 -20.32 -10.83
N LYS A 12 -35.29 -21.36 -9.99
CA LYS A 12 -34.03 -22.06 -9.74
C LYS A 12 -33.28 -22.47 -11.02
N SER A 13 -33.93 -23.15 -11.95
CA SER A 13 -33.28 -23.61 -13.22
C SER A 13 -32.81 -22.45 -14.08
N THR A 14 -33.61 -21.38 -14.16
CA THR A 14 -33.28 -20.20 -14.98
C THR A 14 -32.10 -19.44 -14.37
N ARG A 15 -32.10 -19.21 -13.04
CA ARG A 15 -31.00 -18.50 -12.37
C ARG A 15 -29.70 -19.28 -12.40
N ILE A 16 -29.73 -20.62 -12.22
CA ILE A 16 -28.55 -21.47 -12.35
C ILE A 16 -27.95 -21.33 -13.76
N ALA A 17 -28.76 -21.46 -14.81
CA ALA A 17 -28.29 -21.34 -16.18
C ALA A 17 -27.78 -19.92 -16.52
N LEU A 18 -28.43 -18.87 -16.00
CA LEU A 18 -28.02 -17.50 -16.21
C LEU A 18 -26.69 -17.19 -15.49
N CYS A 19 -26.56 -17.59 -14.23
CA CYS A 19 -25.35 -17.40 -13.43
C CYS A 19 -24.18 -18.24 -13.95
N GLU A 20 -24.43 -19.37 -14.60
CA GLU A 20 -23.40 -20.13 -15.30
C GLU A 20 -22.83 -19.38 -16.50
N ARG A 21 -23.68 -18.72 -17.28
CA ARG A 21 -23.27 -17.98 -18.49
C ARG A 21 -22.70 -16.61 -18.20
N SER A 22 -23.09 -15.99 -17.06
CA SER A 22 -22.73 -14.63 -16.74
C SER A 22 -22.22 -14.51 -15.30
N PHE A 23 -20.95 -14.18 -15.17
CA PHE A 23 -20.32 -13.94 -13.88
C PHE A 23 -20.94 -12.75 -13.13
N LYS A 24 -21.36 -11.71 -13.87
CA LYS A 24 -22.15 -10.60 -13.29
C LYS A 24 -23.35 -11.11 -12.51
N HIS A 25 -24.17 -11.98 -13.11
CA HIS A 25 -25.37 -12.49 -12.47
C HIS A 25 -25.02 -13.42 -11.30
N PHE A 26 -23.95 -14.21 -11.41
CA PHE A 26 -23.46 -15.03 -10.32
C PHE A 26 -23.08 -14.17 -9.09
N VAL A 27 -22.29 -13.12 -9.30
CA VAL A 27 -21.90 -12.20 -8.21
C VAL A 27 -23.13 -11.50 -7.61
N ILE A 28 -24.00 -10.95 -8.43
CA ILE A 28 -25.20 -10.23 -7.96
C ILE A 28 -26.13 -11.16 -7.16
N TYR A 29 -26.28 -12.40 -7.56
CA TYR A 29 -27.19 -13.31 -6.89
C TYR A 29 -26.57 -13.97 -5.66
N TYR A 30 -25.38 -14.58 -5.78
CA TYR A 30 -24.79 -15.37 -4.70
C TYR A 30 -23.88 -14.57 -3.77
N PHE A 31 -23.35 -13.43 -4.20
CA PHE A 31 -22.36 -12.65 -3.45
C PHE A 31 -22.83 -11.27 -2.99
N HIS A 32 -23.99 -10.80 -3.41
CA HIS A 32 -24.48 -9.45 -3.09
C HIS A 32 -24.43 -9.15 -1.59
N GLU A 33 -24.92 -10.08 -0.74
CA GLU A 33 -24.93 -9.93 0.71
C GLU A 33 -23.53 -10.02 1.35
N SER A 34 -22.55 -10.55 0.62
CA SER A 34 -21.16 -10.67 1.06
C SER A 34 -20.30 -9.48 0.65
N LEU A 35 -20.81 -8.59 -0.19
CA LEU A 35 -20.12 -7.37 -0.60
C LEU A 35 -20.31 -6.28 0.45
N ARG A 36 -19.22 -5.79 1.02
CA ARG A 36 -19.26 -4.68 1.99
C ARG A 36 -19.90 -3.42 1.41
N TYR A 37 -19.81 -3.21 0.09
CA TYR A 37 -20.46 -2.13 -0.62
C TYR A 37 -21.16 -2.70 -1.87
N PRO A 38 -22.49 -2.68 -1.94
CA PRO A 38 -23.25 -3.40 -2.95
C PRO A 38 -23.25 -2.75 -4.34
N LYS A 39 -22.92 -1.45 -4.43
CA LYS A 39 -22.87 -0.75 -5.73
C LYS A 39 -21.51 -1.02 -6.38
N LEU A 40 -21.52 -1.70 -7.52
CA LEU A 40 -20.34 -2.02 -8.30
C LEU A 40 -19.91 -0.85 -9.19
N ALA A 41 -18.60 -0.66 -9.38
CA ALA A 41 -18.05 0.28 -10.35
C ALA A 41 -18.08 -0.29 -11.78
N GLU A 42 -17.95 0.56 -12.80
CA GLU A 42 -17.96 0.14 -14.20
C GLU A 42 -16.80 -0.84 -14.51
N TYR A 43 -15.62 -0.61 -13.94
CA TYR A 43 -14.48 -1.50 -14.14
C TYR A 43 -14.72 -2.92 -13.59
N HIS A 44 -15.58 -3.13 -12.60
CA HIS A 44 -15.95 -4.48 -12.15
C HIS A 44 -16.68 -5.26 -13.26
N PHE A 45 -17.52 -4.59 -14.05
CA PHE A 45 -18.19 -5.25 -15.15
C PHE A 45 -17.24 -5.61 -16.30
N GLU A 46 -16.13 -4.88 -16.46
CA GLU A 46 -15.06 -5.28 -17.39
C GLU A 46 -14.35 -6.54 -16.91
N TRP A 47 -14.08 -6.64 -15.61
CA TRP A 47 -13.53 -7.87 -15.02
C TRP A 47 -14.45 -9.07 -15.24
N PHE A 48 -15.77 -8.88 -15.06
CA PHE A 48 -16.74 -9.94 -15.27
C PHE A 48 -16.80 -10.42 -16.72
N ARG A 49 -16.69 -9.50 -17.67
CA ARG A 49 -16.59 -9.85 -19.10
C ARG A 49 -15.33 -10.67 -19.41
N ALA A 50 -14.21 -10.39 -18.75
CA ALA A 50 -12.98 -11.17 -18.93
C ALA A 50 -13.11 -12.59 -18.36
N VAL A 51 -13.73 -12.72 -17.18
CA VAL A 51 -14.05 -14.02 -16.57
C VAL A 51 -14.96 -14.85 -17.49
N ASP A 52 -16.00 -14.23 -18.07
CA ASP A 52 -16.94 -14.94 -18.96
C ASP A 52 -16.29 -15.38 -20.28
N LYS A 53 -15.23 -14.70 -20.73
CA LYS A 53 -14.41 -15.09 -21.89
C LYS A 53 -13.38 -16.17 -21.58
N GLY A 54 -13.18 -16.54 -20.32
CA GLY A 54 -12.18 -17.53 -19.89
C GLY A 54 -10.74 -17.09 -20.12
N LEU A 55 -10.47 -15.78 -20.10
CA LEU A 55 -9.13 -15.23 -20.27
C LEU A 55 -8.31 -15.36 -18.99
N ASN A 56 -7.00 -15.43 -19.13
CA ASN A 56 -6.11 -15.16 -18.01
C ASN A 56 -6.21 -13.67 -17.65
N ILE A 57 -6.24 -13.37 -16.36
CA ILE A 57 -6.47 -12.02 -15.86
C ILE A 57 -5.25 -11.55 -15.09
N TYR A 58 -4.72 -10.40 -15.46
CA TYR A 58 -3.85 -9.62 -14.64
C TYR A 58 -4.61 -8.36 -14.18
N CYS A 59 -4.77 -8.17 -12.89
CA CYS A 59 -5.54 -7.06 -12.34
C CYS A 59 -4.75 -6.32 -11.26
N GLU A 60 -4.30 -5.13 -11.60
CA GLU A 60 -3.89 -4.13 -10.63
C GLU A 60 -5.11 -3.33 -10.23
N GLY A 61 -5.35 -3.19 -8.93
CA GLY A 61 -6.47 -2.42 -8.39
C GLY A 61 -6.05 -1.67 -7.15
N HIS A 62 -6.60 -0.48 -6.96
CA HIS A 62 -6.39 0.25 -5.71
C HIS A 62 -6.84 -0.59 -4.51
N ARG A 63 -6.34 -0.25 -3.33
CA ARG A 63 -6.75 -0.95 -2.11
C ARG A 63 -8.28 -0.86 -1.93
N GLU A 64 -8.87 -1.92 -1.39
CA GLU A 64 -10.33 -2.03 -1.22
C GLU A 64 -11.15 -2.06 -2.54
N SER A 65 -10.53 -2.21 -3.71
CA SER A 65 -11.24 -2.33 -5.00
C SER A 65 -12.08 -3.62 -5.14
N SER A 66 -12.14 -4.46 -4.14
CA SER A 66 -12.82 -5.77 -4.12
C SER A 66 -12.24 -6.82 -5.06
N LYS A 67 -11.02 -6.64 -5.59
CA LYS A 67 -10.41 -7.60 -6.53
C LYS A 67 -10.30 -9.01 -5.97
N THR A 68 -9.80 -9.19 -4.75
CA THR A 68 -9.68 -10.51 -4.11
C THR A 68 -11.04 -11.16 -3.87
N THR A 69 -12.06 -10.38 -3.47
CA THR A 69 -13.43 -10.89 -3.26
C THR A 69 -14.08 -11.32 -4.57
N LEU A 70 -13.94 -10.52 -5.63
CA LEU A 70 -14.63 -10.76 -6.90
C LEU A 70 -13.86 -11.72 -7.81
N LEU A 71 -12.60 -11.40 -8.13
CA LEU A 71 -11.77 -12.19 -9.06
C LEU A 71 -11.06 -13.38 -8.39
N GLY A 72 -10.97 -13.40 -7.06
CA GLY A 72 -10.55 -14.56 -6.28
C GLY A 72 -11.77 -15.37 -5.84
N ILE A 73 -12.29 -15.10 -4.65
CA ILE A 73 -13.27 -15.94 -3.95
C ILE A 73 -14.54 -16.21 -4.76
N ALA A 74 -15.16 -15.18 -5.36
CA ALA A 74 -16.39 -15.36 -6.13
C ALA A 74 -16.15 -16.13 -7.44
N TYR A 75 -15.02 -15.90 -8.09
CA TYR A 75 -14.67 -16.64 -9.30
C TYR A 75 -14.41 -18.11 -9.01
N GLU A 76 -13.61 -18.42 -7.98
CA GLU A 76 -13.38 -19.80 -7.53
C GLU A 76 -14.67 -20.51 -7.12
N ALA A 77 -15.54 -19.81 -6.36
CA ALA A 77 -16.85 -20.37 -5.99
C ALA A 77 -17.69 -20.71 -7.24
N ARG A 78 -17.70 -19.84 -8.26
CA ARG A 78 -18.38 -20.16 -9.53
C ARG A 78 -17.78 -21.38 -10.22
N LEU A 79 -16.46 -21.48 -10.30
CA LEU A 79 -15.78 -22.63 -10.90
C LEU A 79 -16.14 -23.93 -10.19
N ILE A 80 -16.24 -23.90 -8.86
CA ILE A 80 -16.61 -25.04 -8.03
C ILE A 80 -18.11 -25.38 -8.22
N CYS A 81 -19.01 -24.39 -8.13
CA CYS A 81 -20.44 -24.60 -8.30
C CYS A 81 -20.79 -25.28 -9.62
N TYR A 82 -20.13 -24.87 -10.71
CA TYR A 82 -20.39 -25.39 -12.06
C TYR A 82 -19.37 -26.42 -12.55
N LYS A 83 -18.53 -26.96 -11.67
CA LYS A 83 -17.49 -27.97 -12.00
C LYS A 83 -16.60 -27.57 -13.17
N LYS A 84 -16.25 -26.26 -13.26
CA LYS A 84 -15.40 -25.72 -14.34
C LYS A 84 -13.91 -25.75 -14.01
N ALA A 85 -13.54 -26.13 -12.80
CA ALA A 85 -12.19 -26.45 -12.40
C ALA A 85 -12.18 -27.81 -11.69
N ARG A 86 -11.03 -28.45 -11.62
CA ARG A 86 -10.80 -29.74 -10.96
C ARG A 86 -9.78 -29.62 -9.83
N PHE A 87 -8.80 -28.72 -10.00
CA PHE A 87 -7.79 -28.45 -9.01
C PHE A 87 -7.41 -26.97 -9.02
N ILE A 88 -7.77 -26.26 -7.96
CA ILE A 88 -7.54 -24.84 -7.72
C ILE A 88 -6.32 -24.67 -6.81
N CYS A 89 -5.39 -23.81 -7.18
CA CYS A 89 -4.23 -23.41 -6.38
C CYS A 89 -4.29 -21.92 -6.04
N ASN A 90 -4.13 -21.59 -4.75
CA ASN A 90 -4.06 -20.22 -4.24
C ASN A 90 -2.65 -19.93 -3.74
N LEU A 91 -1.93 -19.01 -4.40
CA LEU A 91 -0.58 -18.60 -4.08
C LEU A 91 -0.55 -17.15 -3.60
N CYS A 92 0.00 -16.92 -2.41
CA CYS A 92 0.23 -15.60 -1.83
C CYS A 92 1.71 -15.43 -1.45
N TYR A 93 2.09 -14.21 -0.98
CA TYR A 93 3.45 -13.98 -0.47
C TYR A 93 3.82 -14.92 0.68
N ASP A 94 2.86 -15.35 1.49
CA ASP A 94 3.03 -16.39 2.50
C ASP A 94 1.87 -17.40 2.53
N ALA A 95 2.13 -18.56 3.14
CA ALA A 95 1.16 -19.63 3.20
C ALA A 95 -0.05 -19.32 4.10
N GLU A 96 0.10 -18.48 5.13
CA GLU A 96 -1.00 -18.14 6.04
C GLU A 96 -2.04 -17.27 5.34
N LYS A 97 -1.58 -16.31 4.51
CA LYS A 97 -2.50 -15.51 3.69
C LYS A 97 -3.24 -16.39 2.67
N ALA A 98 -2.55 -17.32 2.02
CA ALA A 98 -3.18 -18.26 1.09
C ALA A 98 -4.21 -19.19 1.81
N LYS A 99 -3.91 -19.65 3.01
CA LYS A 99 -4.85 -20.41 3.85
C LYS A 99 -6.07 -19.57 4.24
N TRP A 100 -5.88 -18.27 4.50
CA TRP A 100 -7.00 -17.38 4.77
C TRP A 100 -7.95 -17.26 3.58
N LEU A 101 -7.44 -17.18 2.34
CA LEU A 101 -8.26 -17.21 1.12
C LEU A 101 -9.08 -18.51 1.03
N ASN A 102 -8.43 -19.65 1.24
CA ASN A 102 -9.11 -20.94 1.29
C ASN A 102 -10.19 -21.00 2.37
N PHE A 103 -9.93 -20.40 3.54
CA PHE A 103 -10.92 -20.32 4.62
C PHE A 103 -12.16 -19.51 4.23
N MET A 104 -11.96 -18.36 3.58
CA MET A 104 -13.06 -17.52 3.10
C MET A 104 -13.87 -18.23 2.02
N LEU A 105 -13.22 -18.90 1.08
CA LEU A 105 -13.86 -19.72 0.06
C LEU A 105 -14.66 -20.89 0.69
N ALA A 106 -14.04 -21.62 1.62
CA ALA A 106 -14.69 -22.73 2.32
C ALA A 106 -15.93 -22.28 3.10
N ASN A 107 -15.86 -21.12 3.77
CA ASN A 107 -17.02 -20.53 4.45
C ASN A 107 -18.14 -20.18 3.46
N MET A 108 -17.80 -19.62 2.31
CA MET A 108 -18.77 -19.30 1.27
C MET A 108 -19.47 -20.57 0.76
N LEU A 109 -18.72 -21.62 0.44
CA LEU A 109 -19.21 -22.90 -0.06
C LEU A 109 -20.02 -23.70 0.99
N GLY A 110 -19.74 -23.49 2.27
CA GLY A 110 -20.35 -24.22 3.37
C GLY A 110 -21.53 -23.51 4.04
N ASN A 111 -21.61 -22.18 3.95
CA ASN A 111 -22.56 -21.40 4.73
C ASN A 111 -23.46 -20.44 3.92
N ASN A 112 -23.13 -20.14 2.66
CA ASN A 112 -23.99 -19.31 1.84
C ASN A 112 -25.27 -20.07 1.46
N GLN A 113 -26.42 -19.62 1.98
CA GLN A 113 -27.69 -20.31 1.82
C GLN A 113 -28.13 -20.44 0.35
N ARG A 114 -27.88 -19.40 -0.47
CA ARG A 114 -28.25 -19.42 -1.90
C ARG A 114 -27.40 -20.43 -2.68
N ILE A 115 -26.13 -20.57 -2.34
CA ILE A 115 -25.26 -21.62 -2.92
C ILE A 115 -25.74 -22.99 -2.47
N ILE A 116 -26.07 -23.16 -1.18
CA ILE A 116 -26.55 -24.44 -0.63
C ILE A 116 -27.88 -24.86 -1.25
N GLU A 117 -28.82 -23.93 -1.44
CA GLU A 117 -30.10 -24.20 -2.08
C GLU A 117 -29.94 -24.69 -3.52
N ASP A 118 -29.00 -24.15 -4.26
CA ASP A 118 -28.87 -24.44 -5.70
C ASP A 118 -27.93 -25.59 -6.00
N PHE A 119 -26.83 -25.71 -5.26
CA PHE A 119 -25.73 -26.67 -5.54
C PHE A 119 -25.50 -27.67 -4.43
N GLY A 120 -26.21 -27.56 -3.29
CA GLY A 120 -25.90 -28.30 -2.09
C GLY A 120 -24.71 -27.71 -1.32
N ARG A 121 -24.45 -28.28 -0.16
CA ARG A 121 -23.31 -27.86 0.67
C ARG A 121 -22.01 -28.40 0.07
N LEU A 122 -21.21 -27.52 -0.53
CA LEU A 122 -19.99 -27.87 -1.25
C LEU A 122 -18.76 -28.00 -0.36
N TYR A 123 -18.80 -27.48 0.88
CA TYR A 123 -17.76 -27.66 1.89
C TYR A 123 -18.40 -28.01 3.23
N ALA A 124 -17.86 -29.04 3.90
CA ALA A 124 -18.26 -29.44 5.26
C ALA A 124 -17.02 -29.77 6.10
N LYS A 125 -16.97 -29.22 7.31
CA LYS A 125 -15.94 -29.52 8.29
C LYS A 125 -16.28 -30.84 8.98
N LYS A 126 -15.68 -31.97 8.57
CA LYS A 126 -15.96 -33.35 9.02
C LYS A 126 -17.40 -33.83 8.73
N GLN A 127 -17.58 -34.48 7.61
CA GLN A 127 -18.62 -35.54 7.54
C GLN A 127 -17.95 -36.87 7.88
N ARG A 128 -18.33 -37.47 8.99
CA ARG A 128 -18.33 -38.91 9.16
C ARG A 128 -19.60 -39.38 8.43
N THR A 129 -19.45 -39.84 7.21
CA THR A 129 -20.51 -40.58 6.55
C THR A 129 -20.42 -42.05 6.96
N LEU A 130 -21.56 -42.63 7.21
CA LEU A 130 -21.72 -44.00 7.70
C LEU A 130 -21.71 -45.04 6.58
N ASN A 131 -21.32 -44.69 5.35
CA ASN A 131 -21.32 -45.59 4.19
C ASN A 131 -19.87 -45.77 3.68
N ASP A 132 -19.46 -47.01 3.53
CA ASP A 132 -18.09 -47.45 3.20
C ASP A 132 -17.51 -47.01 1.84
N ASP A 133 -18.23 -46.27 1.03
CA ASP A 133 -17.79 -45.74 -0.28
C ASP A 133 -17.32 -44.28 -0.26
N ASP A 134 -17.24 -43.65 0.90
CA ASP A 134 -16.88 -42.24 0.99
C ASP A 134 -15.38 -42.04 1.06
N TYR A 135 -14.85 -41.49 -0.01
CA TYR A 135 -13.53 -40.85 -0.07
C TYR A 135 -13.32 -39.93 1.15
N MET A 136 -12.20 -40.10 1.87
CA MET A 136 -11.81 -39.19 2.94
C MET A 136 -11.57 -37.79 2.34
N LEU A 137 -12.60 -36.94 2.36
CA LEU A 137 -12.50 -35.56 1.95
C LEU A 137 -11.57 -34.83 2.91
N LYS A 138 -10.42 -34.38 2.41
CA LYS A 138 -9.55 -33.48 3.13
C LYS A 138 -10.33 -32.21 3.46
N SER A 139 -10.36 -31.78 4.73
CA SER A 139 -11.14 -30.62 5.20
C SER A 139 -10.28 -29.57 5.89
N GLY A 140 -8.96 -29.60 5.72
CA GLY A 140 -8.02 -28.63 6.26
C GLY A 140 -8.00 -27.34 5.45
N ILE A 141 -7.86 -26.18 6.09
CA ILE A 141 -7.83 -24.87 5.42
C ILE A 141 -6.64 -24.75 4.43
N GLY A 142 -5.52 -25.42 4.69
CA GLY A 142 -4.38 -25.45 3.77
C GLY A 142 -4.66 -26.23 2.49
N GLU A 143 -5.50 -27.26 2.60
CA GLU A 143 -5.92 -28.12 1.48
C GLU A 143 -7.27 -28.76 1.83
N PHE A 144 -8.24 -28.64 0.93
CA PHE A 144 -9.53 -29.33 1.04
C PHE A 144 -10.02 -29.84 -0.31
N ILE A 145 -10.94 -30.81 -0.25
CA ILE A 145 -11.63 -31.32 -1.41
C ILE A 145 -13.14 -31.07 -1.17
N THR A 146 -13.80 -30.48 -2.15
CA THR A 146 -15.24 -30.18 -2.10
C THR A 146 -16.06 -31.44 -2.26
N THR A 147 -17.34 -31.42 -1.86
CA THR A 147 -18.27 -32.57 -2.00
C THR A 147 -18.48 -32.98 -3.45
N ASN A 148 -18.21 -32.12 -4.42
CA ASN A 148 -18.26 -32.43 -5.85
C ASN A 148 -16.89 -32.74 -6.46
N GLY A 149 -15.86 -33.04 -5.60
CA GLY A 149 -14.58 -33.64 -6.02
C GLY A 149 -13.47 -32.66 -6.36
N ILE A 150 -13.69 -31.33 -6.27
CA ILE A 150 -12.69 -30.33 -6.66
C ILE A 150 -11.71 -30.11 -5.52
N LYS A 151 -10.41 -30.20 -5.79
CA LYS A 151 -9.33 -29.92 -4.84
C LYS A 151 -9.03 -28.42 -4.83
N VAL A 152 -8.84 -27.86 -3.62
CA VAL A 152 -8.34 -26.48 -3.40
C VAL A 152 -7.13 -26.56 -2.47
N LYS A 153 -6.02 -25.93 -2.85
CA LYS A 153 -4.78 -25.95 -2.07
C LYS A 153 -4.12 -24.57 -2.01
N ALA A 154 -3.64 -24.22 -0.82
CA ALA A 154 -2.95 -22.98 -0.51
C ALA A 154 -1.44 -23.17 -0.52
N PHE A 155 -0.71 -22.19 -1.07
CA PHE A 155 0.74 -22.14 -1.12
C PHE A 155 1.25 -20.75 -0.77
N GLY A 156 2.43 -20.69 -0.14
CA GLY A 156 3.24 -19.48 -0.03
C GLY A 156 4.32 -19.43 -1.11
N MET A 157 4.86 -18.25 -1.39
CA MET A 157 6.02 -18.10 -2.27
C MET A 157 7.18 -19.00 -1.81
N GLY A 158 7.87 -19.59 -2.76
CA GLY A 158 8.98 -20.54 -2.50
C GLY A 158 8.56 -21.94 -2.11
N GLN A 159 7.28 -22.23 -1.92
CA GLN A 159 6.82 -23.62 -1.73
C GLN A 159 6.69 -24.34 -3.07
N ALA A 160 7.10 -25.61 -3.10
CA ALA A 160 7.06 -26.42 -4.33
C ALA A 160 5.60 -26.70 -4.77
N LEU A 161 5.25 -26.22 -5.95
CA LEU A 161 4.05 -26.65 -6.68
C LEU A 161 4.35 -27.83 -7.62
N ARG A 162 5.63 -28.04 -7.91
CA ARG A 162 6.06 -29.07 -8.86
C ARG A 162 5.67 -30.46 -8.38
N GLY A 163 5.00 -31.21 -9.27
CA GLY A 163 4.52 -32.56 -8.96
C GLY A 163 3.14 -32.60 -8.27
N GLU A 164 2.50 -31.45 -8.02
CA GLU A 164 1.14 -31.46 -7.49
C GLU A 164 0.15 -32.03 -8.49
N ILE A 165 -0.58 -33.04 -8.02
CA ILE A 165 -1.62 -33.73 -8.78
C ILE A 165 -2.83 -33.96 -7.87
N HIS A 166 -3.96 -34.23 -8.49
CA HIS A 166 -5.19 -34.62 -7.82
C HIS A 166 -5.83 -35.77 -8.56
N TYR A 167 -6.30 -36.80 -7.84
CA TYR A 167 -7.15 -37.82 -8.42
C TYR A 167 -8.61 -37.39 -8.33
N HIS A 168 -9.19 -37.06 -9.48
CA HIS A 168 -10.59 -36.71 -9.59
C HIS A 168 -11.37 -37.97 -10.06
N HIS A 169 -12.47 -38.30 -9.39
CA HIS A 169 -13.22 -39.54 -9.65
C HIS A 169 -13.72 -39.67 -11.10
N GLU A 170 -13.99 -38.54 -11.77
CA GLU A 170 -14.52 -38.49 -13.14
C GLU A 170 -13.42 -38.34 -14.20
N TYR A 171 -12.32 -37.62 -13.87
CA TYR A 171 -11.27 -37.24 -14.83
C TYR A 171 -9.93 -37.91 -14.61
N GLY A 172 -9.81 -38.76 -13.57
CA GLY A 172 -8.55 -39.40 -13.21
C GLY A 172 -7.52 -38.44 -12.63
N ILE A 173 -6.25 -38.60 -12.97
CA ILE A 173 -5.16 -37.76 -12.46
C ILE A 173 -5.16 -36.42 -13.22
N VAL A 174 -5.35 -35.32 -12.50
CA VAL A 174 -5.37 -33.95 -13.02
C VAL A 174 -4.27 -33.10 -12.39
N ARG A 175 -3.80 -32.11 -13.13
CA ARG A 175 -2.93 -31.02 -12.65
C ARG A 175 -3.76 -29.80 -12.26
N PRO A 176 -3.18 -28.80 -11.57
CA PRO A 176 -3.85 -27.54 -11.32
C PRO A 176 -4.33 -26.89 -12.63
N ASP A 177 -5.63 -26.60 -12.72
CA ASP A 177 -6.26 -26.01 -13.87
C ASP A 177 -6.84 -24.60 -13.60
N PHE A 178 -6.74 -24.15 -12.35
CA PHE A 178 -6.95 -22.76 -11.97
C PHE A 178 -5.90 -22.32 -10.93
N LEU A 179 -5.34 -21.14 -11.16
CA LEU A 179 -4.34 -20.55 -10.28
C LEU A 179 -4.71 -19.11 -9.95
N LEU A 180 -4.85 -18.82 -8.67
CA LEU A 180 -4.95 -17.46 -8.14
C LEU A 180 -3.60 -17.06 -7.54
N LEU A 181 -3.04 -15.94 -8.01
CA LEU A 181 -1.91 -15.24 -7.40
C LEU A 181 -2.47 -13.98 -6.75
N ASP A 182 -2.40 -13.85 -5.41
CA ASP A 182 -2.92 -12.69 -4.69
C ASP A 182 -1.84 -12.01 -3.86
N ASP A 183 -1.51 -10.76 -4.24
CA ASP A 183 -0.55 -9.88 -3.58
C ASP A 183 0.78 -10.60 -3.21
N LEU A 184 1.56 -11.03 -4.20
CA LEU A 184 2.86 -11.68 -3.98
C LEU A 184 3.96 -10.70 -3.52
N ASP A 185 3.80 -9.41 -3.79
CA ASP A 185 4.73 -8.37 -3.39
C ASP A 185 4.32 -7.72 -2.06
N ASN A 186 5.27 -7.56 -1.16
CA ASN A 186 5.15 -6.75 0.04
C ASN A 186 6.44 -5.94 0.27
N THR A 187 6.42 -4.98 1.19
CA THR A 187 7.55 -4.10 1.47
C THR A 187 8.82 -4.84 1.94
N LYS A 188 8.69 -6.05 2.50
CA LYS A 188 9.83 -6.83 2.98
C LYS A 188 10.49 -7.63 1.86
N ASN A 189 9.69 -8.29 1.02
CA ASN A 189 10.20 -9.18 -0.02
C ASN A 189 10.56 -8.48 -1.34
N THR A 190 10.32 -7.17 -1.45
CA THR A 190 10.66 -6.36 -2.62
C THR A 190 11.93 -5.50 -2.45
N LYS A 191 12.61 -5.58 -1.30
CA LYS A 191 13.84 -4.81 -1.04
C LYS A 191 15.03 -5.26 -1.90
N ASN A 192 15.11 -6.53 -2.27
CA ASN A 192 16.24 -7.10 -2.99
C ASN A 192 15.88 -7.40 -4.46
N LYS A 193 16.56 -6.74 -5.41
CA LYS A 193 16.35 -6.91 -6.86
C LYS A 193 16.68 -8.32 -7.35
N THR A 194 17.71 -8.97 -6.78
CA THR A 194 18.08 -10.34 -7.12
C THR A 194 16.96 -11.31 -6.74
N MET A 195 16.44 -11.17 -5.52
CA MET A 195 15.31 -11.99 -5.06
C MET A 195 14.06 -11.81 -5.93
N ILE A 196 13.76 -10.58 -6.39
CA ILE A 196 12.66 -10.33 -7.32
C ILE A 196 12.87 -11.08 -8.65
N ALA A 197 14.12 -11.13 -9.15
CA ALA A 197 14.45 -11.83 -10.38
C ALA A 197 14.32 -13.35 -10.23
N ASP A 198 14.84 -13.92 -9.14
CA ASP A 198 14.78 -15.35 -8.83
C ASP A 198 13.33 -15.82 -8.63
N ASP A 199 12.54 -15.04 -7.91
CA ASP A 199 11.12 -15.32 -7.71
C ASP A 199 10.30 -15.23 -9.00
N PHE A 200 10.69 -14.35 -9.93
CA PHE A 200 10.06 -14.30 -11.25
C PHE A 200 10.34 -15.57 -12.06
N VAL A 201 11.57 -16.08 -12.01
CA VAL A 201 11.93 -17.35 -12.62
C VAL A 201 11.15 -18.51 -11.96
N PHE A 202 11.05 -18.50 -10.63
CA PHE A 202 10.24 -19.47 -9.88
C PHE A 202 8.77 -19.44 -10.35
N LEU A 203 8.15 -18.28 -10.48
CA LEU A 203 6.78 -18.14 -10.97
C LEU A 203 6.60 -18.74 -12.38
N GLN A 204 7.54 -18.50 -13.29
CA GLN A 204 7.45 -19.00 -14.66
C GLN A 204 7.67 -20.52 -14.73
N GLN A 205 8.71 -21.03 -14.09
CA GLN A 205 9.16 -22.43 -14.23
C GLN A 205 8.45 -23.38 -13.29
N GLU A 206 8.29 -23.01 -12.03
CA GLU A 206 7.77 -23.90 -11.00
C GLU A 206 6.26 -23.74 -10.78
N VAL A 207 5.72 -22.55 -10.99
CA VAL A 207 4.29 -22.28 -10.75
C VAL A 207 3.48 -22.43 -12.02
N PHE A 208 3.79 -21.65 -13.08
CA PHE A 208 3.04 -21.73 -14.33
C PHE A 208 3.33 -23.03 -15.09
N GLY A 209 4.57 -23.53 -14.99
CA GLY A 209 4.97 -24.80 -15.61
C GLY A 209 4.30 -26.06 -15.03
N CYS A 210 3.72 -25.96 -13.83
CA CYS A 210 3.01 -27.07 -13.18
C CYS A 210 1.55 -27.19 -13.55
N MET A 211 0.99 -26.15 -14.16
CA MET A 211 -0.43 -26.11 -14.51
C MET A 211 -0.78 -26.99 -15.72
N ASP A 212 -2.05 -27.31 -15.82
CA ASP A 212 -2.63 -27.80 -17.07
C ASP A 212 -2.44 -26.76 -18.18
N ALA A 213 -2.19 -27.22 -19.42
CA ALA A 213 -1.92 -26.36 -20.55
C ALA A 213 -3.04 -25.37 -20.86
N ASN A 214 -4.27 -25.72 -20.53
CA ASN A 214 -5.47 -24.88 -20.69
C ASN A 214 -5.91 -24.20 -19.38
N GLY A 215 -5.12 -24.34 -18.31
CA GLY A 215 -5.45 -23.78 -17.01
C GLY A 215 -5.51 -22.27 -17.04
N THR A 216 -6.47 -21.71 -16.31
CA THR A 216 -6.69 -20.27 -16.16
C THR A 216 -5.84 -19.71 -15.02
N LYS A 217 -5.25 -18.53 -15.24
CA LYS A 217 -4.44 -17.81 -14.27
C LYS A 217 -5.08 -16.46 -13.95
N VAL A 218 -5.19 -16.14 -12.68
CA VAL A 218 -5.66 -14.84 -12.18
C VAL A 218 -4.60 -14.27 -11.27
N CYS A 219 -4.08 -13.10 -11.64
CA CYS A 219 -3.02 -12.40 -10.92
C CYS A 219 -3.58 -11.09 -10.38
N LEU A 220 -3.70 -10.96 -9.06
CA LEU A 220 -4.25 -9.81 -8.37
C LEU A 220 -3.14 -9.08 -7.62
N TRP A 221 -2.99 -7.79 -7.86
CA TRP A 221 -1.90 -7.01 -7.31
C TRP A 221 -2.27 -5.61 -6.85
N ASN A 222 -1.55 -5.16 -5.81
CA ASN A 222 -1.30 -3.75 -5.54
C ASN A 222 0.12 -3.44 -6.02
N VAL A 223 0.35 -2.23 -6.56
CA VAL A 223 1.68 -1.84 -6.99
C VAL A 223 2.50 -1.42 -5.77
N VAL A 224 3.44 -2.27 -5.36
CA VAL A 224 4.36 -2.00 -4.24
C VAL A 224 5.64 -1.32 -4.76
N ARG A 225 6.11 -1.72 -5.94
CA ARG A 225 7.32 -1.20 -6.61
C ARG A 225 7.13 -1.13 -8.11
N GLN A 226 7.79 -0.14 -8.76
CA GLN A 226 7.78 -0.01 -10.23
C GLN A 226 8.57 -1.11 -10.95
N ASP A 227 9.51 -1.75 -10.28
CA ASP A 227 10.34 -2.86 -10.79
C ASP A 227 9.99 -4.21 -10.13
N GLY A 228 8.82 -4.30 -9.48
CA GLY A 228 8.32 -5.49 -8.80
C GLY A 228 7.99 -6.65 -9.74
N ARG A 229 7.67 -7.80 -9.15
CA ARG A 229 7.26 -9.04 -9.88
C ARG A 229 6.01 -8.81 -10.72
N ASN A 230 5.09 -8.03 -10.19
CA ASN A 230 3.84 -7.64 -10.84
C ASN A 230 4.09 -6.90 -12.15
N VAL A 231 4.97 -5.89 -12.15
CA VAL A 231 5.28 -5.09 -13.35
C VAL A 231 5.95 -5.96 -14.42
N ARG A 232 6.85 -6.87 -14.00
CA ARG A 232 7.48 -7.83 -14.90
C ARG A 232 6.45 -8.75 -15.54
N LEU A 233 5.54 -9.34 -14.76
CA LEU A 233 4.45 -10.18 -15.28
C LEU A 233 3.55 -9.42 -16.26
N LYS A 234 3.17 -8.19 -15.93
CA LYS A 234 2.37 -7.34 -16.82
C LYS A 234 3.07 -7.10 -18.16
N ASN A 235 4.36 -6.76 -18.12
CA ASN A 235 5.14 -6.51 -19.33
C ASN A 235 5.32 -7.77 -20.19
N GLU A 236 5.46 -8.93 -19.57
CA GLU A 236 5.55 -10.22 -20.26
C GLU A 236 4.24 -10.57 -20.98
N TYR A 237 3.10 -10.34 -20.33
CA TYR A 237 1.82 -10.88 -20.82
C TYR A 237 0.88 -9.85 -21.45
N LYS A 238 1.15 -8.53 -21.36
CA LYS A 238 0.26 -7.48 -21.88
C LYS A 238 -0.07 -7.58 -23.37
N ASN A 239 0.80 -8.22 -24.16
CA ASN A 239 0.60 -8.44 -25.60
C ASN A 239 0.17 -9.88 -25.92
N ASN A 240 -0.05 -10.72 -24.94
CA ASN A 240 -0.48 -12.10 -25.15
C ASN A 240 -2.01 -12.15 -25.29
N PRO A 241 -2.58 -12.69 -26.41
CA PRO A 241 -4.02 -12.66 -26.66
C PRO A 241 -4.84 -13.51 -25.67
N ARG A 242 -4.20 -14.41 -24.90
CA ARG A 242 -4.85 -15.18 -23.82
C ARG A 242 -4.92 -14.42 -22.49
N TRP A 243 -4.33 -13.23 -22.42
CA TRP A 243 -4.29 -12.40 -21.22
C TRP A 243 -5.02 -11.09 -21.41
N ILE A 244 -5.68 -10.62 -20.37
CA ILE A 244 -6.18 -9.26 -20.27
C ILE A 244 -5.59 -8.61 -19.03
N CYS A 245 -5.07 -7.39 -19.19
CA CYS A 245 -4.45 -6.63 -18.13
C CYS A 245 -5.32 -5.43 -17.76
N PHE A 246 -5.76 -5.38 -16.52
CA PHE A 246 -6.50 -4.26 -15.95
C PHE A 246 -5.59 -3.44 -15.03
N SER A 247 -5.70 -2.12 -15.11
CA SER A 247 -5.05 -1.16 -14.24
C SER A 247 -6.10 -0.15 -13.78
N ASN A 248 -6.66 -0.36 -12.58
CA ASN A 248 -7.79 0.40 -12.08
C ASN A 248 -7.37 1.27 -10.90
N PHE A 249 -7.04 2.53 -11.19
CA PHE A 249 -6.79 3.57 -10.21
C PHE A 249 -8.08 4.03 -9.56
N ILE A 250 -7.97 4.76 -8.47
CA ILE A 250 -9.15 5.36 -7.82
C ILE A 250 -9.77 6.46 -8.67
N TYR A 251 -8.99 7.16 -9.50
CA TYR A 251 -9.40 8.33 -10.30
C TYR A 251 -9.30 8.12 -11.81
N GLY A 252 -9.16 7.09 -12.38
CA GLY A 252 -8.98 6.90 -13.83
C GLY A 252 -7.54 7.07 -14.32
N GLU A 253 -6.79 8.06 -13.81
CA GLU A 253 -5.36 8.20 -14.07
C GLU A 253 -4.57 8.41 -12.79
N ALA A 254 -3.33 7.87 -12.76
CA ALA A 254 -2.46 7.99 -11.61
C ALA A 254 -2.06 9.46 -11.34
N GLY A 255 -2.04 9.85 -10.07
CA GLY A 255 -1.57 11.16 -9.64
C GLY A 255 -2.54 12.32 -9.83
N THR A 256 -3.77 12.07 -10.27
CA THR A 256 -4.80 13.11 -10.41
C THR A 256 -5.73 13.14 -9.21
N GLU A 257 -5.72 14.23 -8.47
CA GLU A 257 -6.50 14.41 -7.24
C GLU A 257 -7.81 15.18 -7.43
N SER A 258 -7.94 15.90 -8.54
CA SER A 258 -9.10 16.75 -8.84
C SER A 258 -10.24 16.01 -9.53
N TRP A 259 -10.11 14.73 -9.75
CA TRP A 259 -11.06 13.95 -10.55
C TRP A 259 -12.09 13.23 -9.69
N THR A 260 -13.22 12.92 -10.32
CA THR A 260 -14.26 12.11 -9.70
C THR A 260 -13.75 10.66 -9.52
N PRO A 261 -13.88 10.10 -8.32
CA PRO A 261 -13.54 8.69 -8.10
C PRO A 261 -14.32 7.76 -9.04
N LEU A 262 -13.65 6.74 -9.58
CA LEU A 262 -14.26 5.77 -10.49
C LEU A 262 -15.29 4.85 -9.83
N TRP A 263 -15.33 4.83 -8.53
CA TRP A 263 -16.30 4.05 -7.77
C TRP A 263 -17.10 4.94 -6.82
N SER A 264 -18.42 4.89 -6.94
CA SER A 264 -19.35 5.68 -6.14
C SER A 264 -19.31 5.40 -4.61
N ARG A 265 -18.48 4.46 -4.18
CA ARG A 265 -18.13 4.25 -2.77
C ARG A 265 -17.29 5.39 -2.21
N TYR A 266 -16.58 6.14 -3.05
CA TYR A 266 -15.65 7.17 -2.66
C TYR A 266 -16.09 8.54 -3.13
N VAL A 267 -15.84 9.53 -2.30
CA VAL A 267 -16.00 10.96 -2.59
C VAL A 267 -14.72 11.69 -2.20
N ASN A 268 -14.49 12.87 -2.74
CA ASN A 268 -13.23 13.59 -2.54
C ASN A 268 -13.10 14.20 -1.14
N THR A 269 -14.17 14.79 -0.60
CA THR A 269 -14.13 15.58 0.63
C THR A 269 -14.96 14.95 1.74
N GLU A 270 -14.66 15.29 3.00
CA GLU A 270 -15.44 14.87 4.16
C GLU A 270 -16.86 15.45 4.12
N LYS A 271 -16.99 16.71 3.67
CA LYS A 271 -18.29 17.37 3.53
C LYS A 271 -19.22 16.63 2.57
N GLU A 272 -18.72 16.22 1.39
CA GLU A 272 -19.47 15.38 0.46
C GLU A 272 -19.87 14.05 1.09
N ALA A 273 -18.97 13.43 1.86
CA ALA A 273 -19.28 12.17 2.55
C ALA A 273 -20.36 12.34 3.59
N GLU A 274 -20.33 13.41 4.39
CA GLU A 274 -21.37 13.73 5.37
C GLU A 274 -22.72 13.99 4.71
N GLU A 275 -22.76 14.80 3.65
CA GLU A 275 -23.99 15.10 2.91
C GLU A 275 -24.66 13.85 2.35
N VAL A 276 -23.88 12.91 1.79
CA VAL A 276 -24.41 11.65 1.26
C VAL A 276 -24.82 10.70 2.39
N ASN A 277 -23.98 10.55 3.41
CA ASN A 277 -24.16 9.58 4.48
C ASN A 277 -25.32 9.92 5.43
N ASN A 278 -25.66 11.21 5.57
CA ASN A 278 -26.81 11.65 6.36
C ASN A 278 -28.15 11.07 5.86
N HIS A 279 -28.21 10.62 4.61
CA HIS A 279 -29.41 10.04 3.99
C HIS A 279 -29.34 8.50 3.89
N ILE A 280 -28.25 7.87 4.36
CA ILE A 280 -28.03 6.43 4.26
C ILE A 280 -28.20 5.79 5.65
N PRO A 281 -29.26 4.97 5.87
CA PRO A 281 -29.52 4.35 7.17
C PRO A 281 -28.54 3.22 7.52
N ASN A 282 -27.96 2.57 6.51
CA ASN A 282 -27.02 1.45 6.69
C ASN A 282 -25.57 1.94 6.58
N LYS A 283 -24.80 1.81 7.67
CA LYS A 283 -23.39 2.20 7.72
C LYS A 283 -22.50 1.50 6.67
N ASP A 284 -22.85 0.28 6.27
CA ASP A 284 -22.09 -0.47 5.28
C ASP A 284 -22.27 0.08 3.85
N GLU A 285 -23.31 0.87 3.63
CA GLU A 285 -23.59 1.56 2.37
C GLU A 285 -23.04 2.99 2.34
N CYS A 286 -22.49 3.47 3.45
CA CYS A 286 -21.92 4.81 3.53
C CYS A 286 -20.71 4.95 2.60
N VAL A 287 -20.60 6.13 1.98
CA VAL A 287 -19.45 6.50 1.18
C VAL A 287 -18.28 6.92 2.07
N VAL A 288 -17.06 6.81 1.54
CA VAL A 288 -15.82 7.10 2.24
C VAL A 288 -15.15 8.32 1.62
N SER A 289 -14.74 9.29 2.45
CA SER A 289 -13.96 10.43 2.01
C SER A 289 -12.51 10.02 1.70
N LEU A 290 -12.03 10.41 0.53
CA LEU A 290 -10.62 10.25 0.16
C LEU A 290 -9.74 11.30 0.85
N GLN A 291 -10.29 12.45 1.24
CA GLN A 291 -9.59 13.45 2.05
C GLN A 291 -9.15 12.87 3.40
N ALA A 292 -10.04 12.16 4.10
CA ALA A 292 -9.70 11.48 5.35
C ALA A 292 -8.59 10.43 5.14
N LYS A 293 -8.69 9.64 4.07
CA LYS A 293 -7.65 8.63 3.73
C LYS A 293 -6.29 9.24 3.42
N ARG A 294 -6.26 10.41 2.77
CA ARG A 294 -5.02 11.16 2.50
C ARG A 294 -4.40 11.73 3.78
N ALA A 295 -5.24 12.18 4.72
CA ALA A 295 -4.78 12.78 5.96
C ALA A 295 -4.14 11.76 6.91
N GLU A 296 -4.56 10.48 6.86
CA GLU A 296 -4.02 9.42 7.71
C GLU A 296 -2.54 9.15 7.42
N GLU A 297 -2.19 8.95 6.14
CA GLU A 297 -0.82 8.66 5.71
C GLU A 297 -0.66 8.88 4.20
N TRP A 298 0.01 9.98 3.79
CA TRP A 298 0.12 10.36 2.39
C TRP A 298 0.91 9.37 1.53
N SER A 299 2.08 8.93 1.99
CA SER A 299 2.90 7.97 1.24
C SER A 299 2.19 6.64 1.01
N TRP A 300 1.45 6.20 2.02
CA TRP A 300 0.62 5.00 1.94
C TRP A 300 -0.56 5.18 0.96
N PHE A 301 -1.17 6.39 0.94
CA PHE A 301 -2.21 6.74 -0.02
C PHE A 301 -1.68 6.74 -1.46
N LEU A 302 -0.52 7.36 -1.71
CA LEU A 302 0.14 7.33 -3.01
C LEU A 302 0.36 5.90 -3.51
N GLN A 303 0.92 5.04 -2.67
CA GLN A 303 1.23 3.66 -3.04
C GLN A 303 -0.02 2.81 -3.27
N ASN A 304 -1.00 2.87 -2.38
CA ASN A 304 -2.11 1.91 -2.35
C ASN A 304 -3.34 2.38 -3.15
N TRP A 305 -3.47 3.68 -3.41
CA TRP A 305 -4.62 4.28 -4.06
C TRP A 305 -4.31 4.91 -5.41
N LEU A 306 -3.18 5.58 -5.53
CA LEU A 306 -2.72 6.21 -6.77
C LEU A 306 -1.63 5.43 -7.51
N TRP A 307 -1.11 4.36 -6.92
CA TRP A 307 -0.05 3.52 -7.47
C TRP A 307 1.19 4.29 -7.89
N ILE A 308 1.58 5.23 -7.08
CA ILE A 308 2.86 5.91 -7.16
C ILE A 308 3.80 5.22 -6.16
N PRO A 309 4.39 4.08 -6.53
CA PRO A 309 5.25 3.34 -5.61
C PRO A 309 6.55 4.11 -5.44
N MET A 310 6.98 4.23 -4.19
CA MET A 310 8.32 4.68 -3.89
C MET A 310 9.30 3.54 -4.25
N SER A 311 10.05 3.68 -5.34
CA SER A 311 11.15 2.75 -5.63
C SER A 311 12.26 2.93 -4.62
N ALA A 312 12.95 1.86 -4.24
CA ALA A 312 14.24 2.01 -3.56
C ALA A 312 15.17 2.81 -4.49
N GLY A 313 15.62 3.98 -4.02
CA GLY A 313 16.41 4.92 -4.82
C GLY A 313 15.60 6.02 -5.53
N GLN A 314 14.27 6.10 -5.38
CA GLN A 314 13.53 7.31 -5.74
C GLN A 314 13.59 8.33 -4.60
N THR A 315 13.71 9.59 -4.97
CA THR A 315 13.70 10.71 -4.03
C THR A 315 12.34 10.82 -3.33
N VAL A 316 12.37 11.08 -2.03
CA VAL A 316 11.15 11.21 -1.21
C VAL A 316 10.42 12.49 -1.58
N ILE A 317 11.16 13.57 -1.84
CA ILE A 317 10.61 14.90 -2.13
C ILE A 317 11.00 15.34 -3.55
N GLU A 318 10.03 15.66 -4.37
CA GLU A 318 10.26 16.21 -5.71
C GLU A 318 10.56 17.72 -5.64
N LEU A 319 11.44 18.21 -6.52
CA LEU A 319 11.81 19.63 -6.57
C LEU A 319 10.62 20.60 -6.62
N LYS A 320 9.56 20.24 -7.35
CA LYS A 320 8.34 21.06 -7.46
C LYS A 320 7.59 21.24 -6.13
N ARG A 321 7.91 20.42 -5.11
CA ARG A 321 7.29 20.46 -3.77
C ARG A 321 8.11 21.30 -2.78
N CYS A 322 9.33 21.72 -3.16
CA CYS A 322 10.14 22.64 -2.38
C CYS A 322 9.73 24.09 -2.72
N GLN A 323 8.70 24.58 -2.04
CA GLN A 323 8.19 25.94 -2.29
C GLN A 323 9.23 26.98 -1.86
N LYS A 324 9.70 27.79 -2.80
CA LYS A 324 10.67 28.86 -2.53
C LYS A 324 9.95 30.16 -2.16
N ILE A 325 10.49 30.87 -1.17
CA ILE A 325 9.96 32.13 -0.71
C ILE A 325 11.06 33.20 -0.68
N LYS A 326 10.73 34.42 -1.12
CA LYS A 326 11.66 35.54 -1.04
C LYS A 326 11.64 36.15 0.35
N LYS A 327 12.76 36.78 0.73
CA LYS A 327 12.88 37.45 2.04
C LYS A 327 11.79 38.53 2.28
N ALA A 328 11.35 39.20 1.22
CA ALA A 328 10.31 40.23 1.29
C ALA A 328 8.90 39.64 1.58
N ASP A 329 8.69 38.38 1.26
CA ASP A 329 7.41 37.69 1.40
C ASP A 329 7.33 36.86 2.69
N LEU A 330 8.41 36.87 3.51
CA LEU A 330 8.40 36.19 4.81
C LEU A 330 7.41 36.86 5.77
N PRO A 331 6.77 36.09 6.64
CA PRO A 331 5.95 36.61 7.73
C PRO A 331 6.76 37.59 8.61
N GLU A 332 6.11 38.66 9.05
CA GLU A 332 6.76 39.64 9.95
C GLU A 332 7.13 39.04 11.33
N LYS A 333 6.39 38.03 11.76
CA LYS A 333 6.59 37.37 13.05
C LYS A 333 6.29 35.87 12.95
N PHE A 334 7.10 35.05 13.59
CA PHE A 334 6.88 33.62 13.80
C PHE A 334 6.36 33.35 15.21
N ASP A 335 5.55 32.32 15.39
CA ASP A 335 5.10 31.90 16.73
C ASP A 335 6.27 31.40 17.56
N TYR A 336 7.18 30.66 16.91
CA TYR A 336 8.47 30.27 17.49
C TYR A 336 9.47 29.94 16.38
N ILE A 337 10.77 29.92 16.73
CA ILE A 337 11.86 29.55 15.82
C ILE A 337 12.69 28.45 16.47
N GLN A 338 13.03 27.42 15.68
CA GLN A 338 13.85 26.31 16.12
C GLN A 338 15.10 26.12 15.28
N ILE A 339 16.15 25.60 15.88
CA ILE A 339 17.31 25.06 15.20
C ILE A 339 17.32 23.54 15.38
N GLY A 340 17.51 22.81 14.28
CA GLY A 340 17.88 21.39 14.29
C GLY A 340 19.35 21.22 13.98
N GLY A 341 20.04 20.35 14.69
CA GLY A 341 21.44 20.04 14.47
C GLY A 341 21.68 18.52 14.40
N ASP A 342 22.37 18.08 13.35
CA ASP A 342 22.86 16.71 13.21
C ASP A 342 24.40 16.69 13.37
N PRO A 343 24.91 16.21 14.53
CA PRO A 343 26.32 16.32 14.89
C PRO A 343 27.22 15.30 14.15
N ALA A 344 28.31 15.75 13.54
CA ALA A 344 29.38 14.93 12.98
C ALA A 344 30.76 15.51 13.31
N PHE A 345 31.31 15.17 14.49
CA PHE A 345 32.59 15.69 14.95
C PHE A 345 33.83 14.91 14.48
N SER A 346 33.71 13.90 13.63
CA SER A 346 34.84 13.14 13.11
C SER A 346 35.64 13.98 12.13
N THR A 347 36.91 14.22 12.41
CA THR A 347 37.85 14.95 11.55
C THR A 347 38.51 14.08 10.47
N LYS A 348 38.25 12.77 10.46
CA LYS A 348 38.71 11.87 9.38
C LYS A 348 37.98 12.22 8.11
N ASN A 349 38.69 12.26 6.99
CA ASN A 349 38.20 12.57 5.62
C ASN A 349 37.09 11.65 5.09
N SER A 350 36.16 11.24 5.91
CA SER A 350 34.93 10.57 5.52
C SER A 350 33.79 11.60 5.49
N SER A 351 32.93 11.45 4.56
CA SER A 351 31.85 12.25 4.02
C SER A 351 30.87 12.92 4.99
N ASP A 352 30.96 12.73 6.30
CA ASP A 352 29.96 13.21 7.27
C ASP A 352 30.20 14.70 7.58
N SER A 353 29.19 15.52 7.32
CA SER A 353 29.19 16.96 7.61
C SER A 353 28.35 17.23 8.88
N PHE A 354 28.53 18.40 9.49
CA PHE A 354 27.62 18.85 10.53
C PHE A 354 26.49 19.67 9.89
N GLY A 355 25.25 19.17 9.98
CA GLY A 355 24.06 19.85 9.46
C GLY A 355 23.39 20.75 10.49
N ILE A 356 23.06 21.98 10.09
CA ILE A 356 22.33 22.97 10.92
C ILE A 356 21.19 23.55 10.08
N VAL A 357 19.97 23.52 10.58
CA VAL A 357 18.80 24.10 9.90
C VAL A 357 18.01 24.96 10.87
N VAL A 358 17.69 26.18 10.46
CA VAL A 358 16.84 27.13 11.19
C VAL A 358 15.47 27.19 10.56
N THR A 359 14.43 26.94 11.36
CA THR A 359 13.03 26.96 10.88
C THR A 359 12.17 27.86 11.75
N GLY A 360 11.42 28.78 11.10
CA GLY A 360 10.36 29.55 11.71
C GLY A 360 9.01 28.85 11.57
N HIS A 361 8.19 28.90 12.60
CA HIS A 361 6.91 28.18 12.67
C HIS A 361 5.76 29.13 12.85
N ILE A 362 4.67 28.91 12.09
CA ILE A 362 3.39 29.61 12.25
C ILE A 362 2.27 28.59 12.31
N ILE A 363 1.38 28.76 13.28
CA ILE A 363 0.20 27.95 13.47
C ILE A 363 -1.02 28.80 13.22
N LYS A 364 -1.75 28.51 12.17
CA LYS A 364 -2.95 29.23 11.79
C LYS A 364 -4.06 28.26 11.42
N GLU A 365 -5.23 28.38 12.07
CA GLU A 365 -6.40 27.53 11.80
C GLU A 365 -6.09 26.04 11.84
N ASP A 366 -5.33 25.59 12.87
CA ASP A 366 -4.82 24.22 13.05
C ASP A 366 -3.84 23.72 11.97
N ILE A 367 -3.41 24.60 11.05
CA ILE A 367 -2.39 24.31 10.05
C ILE A 367 -1.03 24.80 10.56
N HIS A 368 -0.03 23.93 10.48
CA HIS A 368 1.34 24.23 10.91
C HIS A 368 2.25 24.52 9.73
N TYR A 369 2.47 25.78 9.45
CA TYR A 369 3.39 26.25 8.39
C TYR A 369 4.83 26.30 8.93
N LYS A 370 5.78 25.86 8.08
CA LYS A 370 7.21 25.80 8.38
C LYS A 370 7.98 26.60 7.35
N TYR A 371 8.80 27.53 7.81
CA TYR A 371 9.64 28.40 6.98
C TYR A 371 11.09 28.09 7.27
N VAL A 372 11.78 27.38 6.38
CA VAL A 372 13.21 27.11 6.48
C VAL A 372 13.96 28.39 6.11
N LEU A 373 14.56 29.01 7.12
CA LEU A 373 15.18 30.34 7.02
C LEU A 373 16.65 30.26 6.63
N GLU A 374 17.37 29.24 7.11
CA GLU A 374 18.78 29.04 6.82
C GLU A 374 19.17 27.58 6.99
N ALA A 375 20.04 27.09 6.11
CA ALA A 375 20.65 25.76 6.19
C ALA A 375 22.15 25.88 6.00
N ILE A 376 22.91 25.36 6.95
CA ILE A 376 24.37 25.45 6.99
C ILE A 376 24.97 24.06 7.10
N LYS A 377 25.91 23.75 6.20
CA LYS A 377 26.70 22.52 6.19
C LYS A 377 28.16 22.85 6.55
N LEU A 378 28.64 22.35 7.68
CA LEU A 378 30.00 22.53 8.13
C LEU A 378 30.84 21.29 7.81
N GLN A 379 32.03 21.49 7.26
CA GLN A 379 32.94 20.42 6.82
C GLN A 379 34.39 20.69 7.26
N GLY A 380 35.20 19.64 7.34
CA GLY A 380 36.65 19.76 7.62
C GLY A 380 36.95 20.44 8.95
N GLU A 381 37.75 21.52 8.93
CA GLU A 381 38.14 22.29 10.11
C GLU A 381 36.99 23.10 10.70
N ASP A 382 35.95 23.43 9.92
CA ASP A 382 34.76 24.14 10.40
C ASP A 382 33.93 23.29 11.36
N LYS A 383 34.17 21.97 11.46
CA LYS A 383 33.53 21.06 12.44
C LYS A 383 34.25 21.07 13.81
N LEU A 384 35.21 21.91 14.02
CA LEU A 384 35.80 22.07 15.35
C LEU A 384 34.69 22.54 16.33
N GLN A 385 34.59 21.87 17.47
CA GLN A 385 33.48 22.04 18.40
C GLN A 385 33.27 23.51 18.79
N GLU A 386 34.35 24.26 19.03
CA GLU A 386 34.29 25.67 19.44
C GLU A 386 33.66 26.54 18.31
N HIS A 387 34.04 26.29 17.05
CA HIS A 387 33.47 27.01 15.91
C HIS A 387 31.98 26.68 15.72
N VAL A 388 31.61 25.41 15.84
CA VAL A 388 30.18 24.99 15.75
C VAL A 388 29.35 25.63 16.85
N GLU A 389 29.88 25.70 18.08
CA GLU A 389 29.21 26.38 19.21
C GLU A 389 28.99 27.88 18.93
N GLU A 390 29.97 28.56 18.32
CA GLU A 390 29.84 29.97 17.90
C GLU A 390 28.79 30.17 16.83
N VAL A 391 28.74 29.28 15.84
CA VAL A 391 27.72 29.33 14.78
C VAL A 391 26.31 29.18 15.37
N PHE A 392 26.08 28.22 16.30
CA PHE A 392 24.79 28.06 16.95
C PHE A 392 24.41 29.29 17.79
N GLU A 393 25.35 29.87 18.51
CA GLU A 393 25.13 31.08 19.32
C GLU A 393 24.78 32.30 18.44
N GLN A 394 25.47 32.48 17.31
CA GLN A 394 25.17 33.53 16.34
C GLN A 394 23.78 33.36 15.72
N LEU A 395 23.40 32.14 15.30
CA LEU A 395 22.08 31.84 14.74
C LEU A 395 20.98 32.03 15.80
N TYR A 396 21.24 31.61 17.04
CA TYR A 396 20.31 31.75 18.14
C TYR A 396 19.92 33.21 18.38
N HIS A 397 20.91 34.11 18.41
CA HIS A 397 20.68 35.53 18.58
C HIS A 397 20.16 36.22 17.32
N LYS A 398 20.64 35.83 16.14
CA LYS A 398 20.21 36.40 14.86
C LYS A 398 18.70 36.22 14.61
N TYR A 399 18.18 35.05 14.94
CA TYR A 399 16.79 34.70 14.66
C TYR A 399 15.87 34.78 15.88
N GLY A 400 16.40 34.97 17.09
CA GLY A 400 15.59 34.91 18.31
C GLY A 400 15.03 33.51 18.57
N VAL A 401 15.91 32.50 18.50
CA VAL A 401 15.54 31.09 18.53
C VAL A 401 14.93 30.71 19.88
N SER A 402 13.84 29.97 19.85
CA SER A 402 13.17 29.49 21.07
C SER A 402 13.76 28.20 21.61
N LEU A 403 14.23 27.32 20.73
CA LEU A 403 14.77 26.01 21.10
C LEU A 403 15.76 25.50 20.06
N ILE A 404 16.83 24.88 20.53
CA ILE A 404 17.79 24.11 19.71
C ILE A 404 17.56 22.63 19.98
N LYS A 405 17.42 21.80 18.94
CA LYS A 405 17.39 20.35 19.05
C LYS A 405 18.63 19.75 18.46
N VAL A 406 19.34 18.94 19.23
CA VAL A 406 20.57 18.26 18.82
C VAL A 406 20.39 16.75 18.94
N GLU A 407 20.69 16.02 17.88
CA GLU A 407 20.62 14.56 17.92
C GLU A 407 21.70 13.97 18.84
N ASN A 408 21.31 12.95 19.61
CA ASN A 408 22.21 12.25 20.56
C ASN A 408 23.13 11.23 19.87
N ASN A 409 23.74 11.63 18.75
CA ASN A 409 24.68 10.82 17.98
C ASN A 409 26.08 11.45 18.03
N ASN A 410 27.14 10.67 17.81
CA ASN A 410 28.50 11.14 17.49
C ASN A 410 29.02 12.28 18.41
N GLY A 411 28.68 12.27 19.68
CA GLY A 411 29.11 13.33 20.63
C GLY A 411 28.06 14.43 20.85
N GLY A 412 26.87 14.34 20.25
CA GLY A 412 25.81 15.34 20.34
C GLY A 412 25.39 15.69 21.78
N ALA A 413 25.37 14.72 22.70
CA ALA A 413 25.07 14.99 24.11
C ALA A 413 26.10 15.88 24.80
N LEU A 414 27.39 15.74 24.48
CA LEU A 414 28.45 16.61 25.02
C LEU A 414 28.33 18.01 24.43
N PHE A 415 28.12 18.10 23.12
CA PHE A 415 27.89 19.34 22.41
C PHE A 415 26.66 20.10 22.94
N ALA A 416 25.55 19.45 23.12
CA ALA A 416 24.33 20.05 23.66
C ALA A 416 24.59 20.65 25.10
N ARG A 417 25.35 19.94 25.93
CA ARG A 417 25.77 20.46 27.25
C ARG A 417 26.68 21.67 27.13
N ALA A 418 27.54 21.74 26.10
CA ALA A 418 28.38 22.92 25.88
C ALA A 418 27.55 24.14 25.48
N LEU A 419 26.55 23.97 24.62
CA LEU A 419 25.59 25.02 24.27
C LEU A 419 24.74 25.46 25.47
N GLN A 420 24.32 24.54 26.36
CA GLN A 420 23.59 24.87 27.59
C GLN A 420 24.46 25.71 28.56
N LYS A 421 25.78 25.47 28.61
CA LYS A 421 26.69 26.31 29.39
C LYS A 421 26.79 27.75 28.87
N ARG A 422 26.51 27.96 27.58
CA ARG A 422 26.38 29.29 26.95
C ARG A 422 24.98 29.90 27.13
N HIS A 423 24.15 29.33 28.03
CA HIS A 423 22.79 29.75 28.34
C HIS A 423 21.81 29.66 27.14
N LEU A 424 22.06 28.79 26.16
CA LEU A 424 21.15 28.52 25.08
C LEU A 424 20.11 27.45 25.48
N ALA A 425 18.87 27.59 25.01
CA ALA A 425 17.83 26.59 25.22
C ALA A 425 18.05 25.39 24.30
N VAL A 426 18.48 24.25 24.86
CA VAL A 426 18.84 23.05 24.07
C VAL A 426 18.16 21.80 24.62
N GLU A 427 17.55 21.05 23.71
CA GLU A 427 17.00 19.72 23.92
C GLU A 427 17.85 18.67 23.20
N ILE A 428 18.13 17.56 23.89
CA ILE A 428 18.81 16.40 23.30
C ILE A 428 17.73 15.45 22.79
N VAL A 429 17.76 15.14 21.51
CA VAL A 429 16.81 14.24 20.86
C VAL A 429 17.48 12.94 20.43
N SER A 430 16.74 11.84 20.44
CA SER A 430 17.24 10.54 20.02
C SER A 430 16.34 9.97 18.91
N ALA A 431 16.96 9.55 17.81
CA ALA A 431 16.24 8.89 16.75
C ALA A 431 15.68 7.54 17.21
N THR A 432 14.36 7.39 17.14
CA THR A 432 13.65 6.12 17.40
C THR A 432 13.27 5.38 16.14
N ARG A 433 13.43 6.04 14.98
CA ARG A 433 13.10 5.51 13.63
C ARG A 433 14.24 5.84 12.67
N ASP A 434 14.27 5.12 11.53
CA ASP A 434 15.20 5.41 10.45
C ASP A 434 14.94 6.79 9.81
N LYS A 435 15.97 7.35 9.15
CA LYS A 435 15.95 8.68 8.54
C LYS A 435 14.83 8.86 7.51
N LEU A 436 14.62 7.84 6.68
CA LEU A 436 13.58 7.84 5.65
C LEU A 436 12.19 7.94 6.29
N SER A 437 11.92 7.17 7.33
CA SER A 437 10.66 7.20 8.07
C SER A 437 10.40 8.55 8.72
N ARG A 438 11.43 9.20 9.26
CA ARG A 438 11.33 10.55 9.85
C ARG A 438 10.98 11.62 8.81
N LEU A 439 11.63 11.62 7.65
CA LEU A 439 11.31 12.57 6.57
C LEU A 439 9.90 12.37 6.02
N LYS A 440 9.45 11.11 5.90
CA LYS A 440 8.11 10.77 5.41
C LYS A 440 6.98 11.30 6.28
N GLU A 441 7.20 11.56 7.57
CA GLU A 441 6.19 12.19 8.44
C GLU A 441 5.80 13.58 7.93
N TYR A 442 6.68 14.27 7.22
CA TYR A 442 6.46 15.61 6.66
C TYR A 442 6.08 15.62 5.17
N GLU A 443 6.02 14.45 4.53
CA GLU A 443 5.66 14.33 3.11
C GLU A 443 4.30 15.00 2.81
N GLY A 444 3.33 14.82 3.69
CA GLY A 444 2.02 15.47 3.60
C GLY A 444 2.09 17.00 3.64
N ASP A 445 3.00 17.57 4.43
CA ASP A 445 3.20 19.02 4.53
C ASP A 445 3.87 19.58 3.28
N PHE A 446 4.82 18.84 2.68
CA PHE A 446 5.38 19.18 1.36
C PHE A 446 4.30 19.18 0.27
N MET A 447 3.43 18.17 0.28
CA MET A 447 2.35 18.04 -0.71
C MET A 447 1.30 19.13 -0.61
N ARG A 448 1.02 19.62 0.61
CA ARG A 448 0.05 20.69 0.89
C ARG A 448 0.65 22.08 0.82
N GLU A 449 1.94 22.18 0.47
CA GLU A 449 2.66 23.45 0.38
C GLU A 449 2.71 24.21 1.72
N TYR A 450 2.87 23.49 2.84
CA TYR A 450 3.01 24.04 4.18
C TYR A 450 4.47 24.29 4.60
N ILE A 451 5.44 23.94 3.71
CA ILE A 451 6.87 24.11 3.94
C ILE A 451 7.44 25.03 2.88
N PHE A 452 8.08 26.12 3.34
CA PHE A 452 8.69 27.14 2.50
C PHE A 452 10.20 27.21 2.75
N PHE A 453 10.97 27.45 1.68
CA PHE A 453 12.41 27.54 1.69
C PHE A 453 12.87 28.95 1.28
N LEU A 454 13.60 29.63 2.16
CA LEU A 454 14.12 30.95 1.86
C LEU A 454 15.16 30.91 0.75
N GLU A 455 14.91 31.65 -0.33
CA GLU A 455 15.81 31.75 -1.49
C GLU A 455 17.19 32.25 -1.07
N GLY A 456 18.25 31.64 -1.63
CA GLY A 456 19.64 32.00 -1.38
C GLY A 456 20.23 31.44 -0.08
N MET A 457 19.43 30.85 0.80
CA MET A 457 19.86 30.35 2.12
C MET A 457 19.65 28.87 2.32
N THR A 458 19.00 28.19 1.39
CA THR A 458 18.52 26.81 1.56
C THR A 458 18.76 25.89 0.37
N GLU A 459 19.50 26.32 -0.64
CA GLU A 459 19.71 25.58 -1.90
C GLU A 459 20.41 24.24 -1.68
N GLU A 460 21.40 24.19 -0.79
CA GLU A 460 22.12 22.96 -0.48
C GLU A 460 21.19 21.91 0.17
N LEU A 461 20.32 22.35 1.09
CA LEU A 461 19.31 21.49 1.70
C LEU A 461 18.31 20.99 0.64
N ILE A 462 17.84 21.86 -0.26
CA ILE A 462 16.94 21.45 -1.35
C ILE A 462 17.63 20.40 -2.24
N ASN A 463 18.92 20.59 -2.55
CA ASN A 463 19.68 19.61 -3.33
C ASN A 463 19.79 18.26 -2.60
N GLN A 464 20.04 18.24 -1.29
CA GLN A 464 20.02 17.00 -0.51
C GLN A 464 18.63 16.36 -0.50
N LEU A 465 17.56 17.13 -0.27
CA LEU A 465 16.18 16.65 -0.25
C LEU A 465 15.76 15.96 -1.56
N ILE A 466 16.03 16.57 -2.70
CA ILE A 466 15.65 16.02 -4.00
C ILE A 466 16.47 14.81 -4.42
N ASN A 467 17.63 14.60 -3.81
CA ASN A 467 18.49 13.44 -4.03
C ASN A 467 18.37 12.39 -2.92
N PHE A 468 17.64 12.67 -1.84
CA PHE A 468 17.51 11.77 -0.71
C PHE A 468 16.64 10.56 -1.04
N THR A 469 17.20 9.37 -0.91
CA THR A 469 16.54 8.09 -1.17
C THR A 469 16.43 7.21 0.07
N GLY A 470 17.04 7.62 1.19
CA GLY A 470 17.14 6.84 2.42
C GLY A 470 18.21 5.74 2.39
N GLU A 471 19.07 5.72 1.38
CA GLU A 471 20.21 4.79 1.27
C GLU A 471 21.44 5.35 2.00
N ASP A 472 22.29 4.51 2.57
CA ASP A 472 23.44 4.89 3.40
C ASP A 472 24.49 5.76 2.69
N TRP A 473 24.47 5.83 1.35
CA TRP A 473 25.39 6.64 0.54
C TRP A 473 24.89 8.07 0.26
N ASN A 474 23.68 8.42 0.68
CA ASN A 474 23.16 9.77 0.51
C ASN A 474 23.85 10.76 1.46
N GLU A 475 24.12 11.94 0.97
CA GLU A 475 24.37 13.09 1.83
C GLU A 475 23.04 13.53 2.42
N ASP A 476 22.87 13.47 3.73
CA ASP A 476 21.60 13.67 4.42
C ASP A 476 21.69 14.52 5.70
N ASP A 477 22.86 15.03 6.01
CA ASP A 477 23.11 15.79 7.25
C ASP A 477 22.14 16.98 7.42
N LEU A 478 21.87 17.72 6.33
CA LEU A 478 20.91 18.83 6.36
C LEU A 478 19.45 18.34 6.39
N VAL A 479 19.15 17.19 5.81
CA VAL A 479 17.82 16.60 5.83
C VAL A 479 17.47 16.19 7.26
N ASP A 480 18.38 15.54 7.99
CA ASP A 480 18.19 15.17 9.40
C ASP A 480 18.08 16.40 10.30
N ALA A 481 18.97 17.40 10.11
CA ALA A 481 18.88 18.66 10.84
C ALA A 481 17.53 19.37 10.58
N MET A 482 17.02 19.35 9.35
CA MET A 482 15.71 19.93 9.03
C MET A 482 14.58 19.20 9.77
N VAL A 483 14.57 17.88 9.76
CA VAL A 483 13.57 17.09 10.47
C VAL A 483 13.54 17.43 11.96
N TRP A 484 14.70 17.56 12.59
CA TRP A 484 14.79 17.99 14.00
C TRP A 484 14.32 19.43 14.20
N SER A 485 14.51 20.33 13.23
CA SER A 485 14.00 21.70 13.29
C SER A 485 12.48 21.79 13.14
N PHE A 486 11.83 20.76 12.56
CA PHE A 486 10.37 20.68 12.38
C PHE A 486 9.66 20.07 13.59
N ASP A 487 10.32 19.20 14.32
CA ASP A 487 9.77 18.48 15.46
C ASP A 487 9.65 19.38 16.69
N GLY A 488 8.46 19.68 17.17
CA GLY A 488 8.34 20.54 18.34
C GLY A 488 6.95 20.90 18.81
N TYR A 489 5.96 20.78 17.95
CA TYR A 489 4.61 21.22 18.30
C TYR A 489 3.91 20.38 19.37
N LYS A 490 4.24 19.10 19.47
CA LYS A 490 3.58 18.17 20.41
C LYS A 490 3.98 18.39 21.89
N THR A 491 5.07 19.08 22.15
CA THR A 491 5.63 19.20 23.52
C THR A 491 5.32 20.54 24.20
N MET A 492 4.93 21.57 23.46
CA MET A 492 4.70 22.92 24.05
C MET A 492 3.37 23.09 24.80
N TRP A 493 2.43 22.18 24.69
CA TRP A 493 1.12 22.26 25.40
C TRP A 493 1.14 21.77 26.84
N ILE A 494 2.28 21.31 27.38
CA ILE A 494 2.39 20.78 28.75
C ILE A 494 2.98 21.80 29.75
N VAL A 495 3.30 23.02 29.32
CA VAL A 495 3.98 24.02 30.18
C VAL A 495 3.18 25.36 30.27
N LEU A 496 1.89 25.34 30.17
CA LEU A 496 1.03 26.47 30.59
C LEU A 496 0.06 26.06 31.67
#